data_cadfdc154576c6a1058ec7390ac41bc2
#
_entry.id   cadfdc154576c6a1058ec7390ac41bc2
#
_cell.length_a   1.000
_cell.length_b   1.000
_cell.length_c   1.000
_cell.angle_alpha   90.00
_cell.angle_beta   90.00
_cell.angle_gamma   90.00
#
_symmetry.space_group_name_H-M   'P 1'
#
loop_
_entity.id
_entity.type
_entity.pdbx_description
1 polymer ?
#
loop_
_entity_poly.entity_id
_entity_poly.type
_entity_poly.pdbx_seq_one_letter_code
_entity_poly.pdbx_strand_id
1 'polypeptide(L)' 'MGQNTGASDSNLESDRFGSVAFLLGYVTLQQLQQALGEQIEDNVLGRPHRLFGTILREKNWITEEQQKSILAEMDTIGR' A
#
# COMPACT_ATOMS: atom_id res chain seq x y z
N MET A 1 -13.27 -9.35 -21.22
CA MET A 1 -12.98 -9.25 -20.96
C MET A 1 -12.71 -9.19 -19.92
N GLY A 2 -12.71 -9.14 -19.33
CA GLY A 2 -12.44 -9.03 -18.32
C GLY A 2 -11.92 -9.27 -17.55
N GLN A 3 -11.64 -9.33 -17.29
CA GLN A 3 -11.26 -9.38 -16.80
C GLN A 3 -10.50 -9.17 -15.92
N ASN A 4 -9.98 -9.36 -15.33
CA ASN A 4 -9.05 -8.95 -14.51
C ASN A 4 -9.47 -8.62 -13.20
N THR A 5 -10.45 -9.16 -12.72
CA THR A 5 -11.01 -8.81 -11.47
C THR A 5 -10.18 -9.24 -10.29
N GLY A 6 -9.53 -10.40 -10.37
CA GLY A 6 -8.72 -10.85 -9.25
C GLY A 6 -7.57 -9.93 -8.94
N ALA A 7 -6.96 -9.41 -9.97
CA ALA A 7 -5.85 -8.49 -9.79
C ALA A 7 -6.32 -7.18 -9.19
N SER A 8 -7.55 -6.82 -9.43
CA SER A 8 -8.10 -5.57 -8.92
C SER A 8 -8.16 -5.52 -7.41
N ASP A 9 -8.43 -6.65 -6.78
CA ASP A 9 -8.56 -6.66 -5.32
C ASP A 9 -7.27 -6.24 -4.66
N SER A 10 -6.16 -6.79 -5.12
CA SER A 10 -4.85 -6.45 -4.58
C SER A 10 -4.53 -4.98 -4.78
N ASN A 11 -4.81 -4.47 -5.97
CA ASN A 11 -4.53 -3.09 -6.28
C ASN A 11 -5.38 -2.15 -5.45
N LEU A 12 -6.63 -2.51 -5.22
CA LEU A 12 -7.51 -1.71 -4.38
C LEU A 12 -7.00 -1.60 -2.97
N GLU A 13 -6.50 -2.72 -2.44
CA GLU A 13 -5.97 -2.74 -1.08
C GLU A 13 -4.79 -1.80 -0.97
N SER A 14 -3.86 -1.86 -1.91
CA SER A 14 -2.70 -1.00 -1.89
C SER A 14 -3.08 0.47 -2.05
N ASP A 15 -4.01 0.75 -2.95
CA ASP A 15 -4.47 2.10 -3.18
C ASP A 15 -5.09 2.70 -1.93
N ARG A 16 -5.93 1.92 -1.26
CA ARG A 16 -6.59 2.41 -0.07
C ARG A 16 -5.60 2.68 1.05
N PHE A 17 -4.67 1.76 1.27
CA PHE A 17 -3.67 1.95 2.30
C PHE A 17 -2.85 3.21 2.02
N GLY A 18 -2.39 3.36 0.79
CA GLY A 18 -1.59 4.51 0.41
C GLY A 18 -2.34 5.81 0.54
N SER A 19 -3.60 5.81 0.10
CA SER A 19 -4.42 7.02 0.16
C SER A 19 -4.62 7.46 1.60
N VAL A 20 -4.92 6.52 2.47
CA VAL A 20 -5.13 6.85 3.88
C VAL A 20 -3.84 7.34 4.50
N ALA A 21 -2.72 6.67 4.22
CA ALA A 21 -1.43 7.10 4.75
C ALA A 21 -1.11 8.52 4.33
N PHE A 22 -1.40 8.83 3.08
CA PHE A 22 -1.18 10.19 2.56
C PHE A 22 -2.10 11.20 3.23
N LEU A 23 -3.37 10.88 3.35
CA LEU A 23 -4.33 11.79 3.96
C LEU A 23 -4.03 12.05 5.42
N LEU A 24 -3.49 11.06 6.12
CA LEU A 24 -3.09 11.24 7.51
C LEU A 24 -1.77 11.99 7.64
N GLY A 25 -1.11 12.26 6.52
CA GLY A 25 0.13 13.02 6.55
C GLY A 25 1.36 12.20 6.91
N TYR A 26 1.26 10.89 6.84
CA TYR A 26 2.38 10.03 7.23
C TYR A 26 3.40 9.84 6.12
N VAL A 27 2.97 9.95 4.87
CA VAL A 27 3.86 9.75 3.72
C VAL A 27 3.56 10.78 2.65
N THR A 28 4.53 10.97 1.76
CA THR A 28 4.37 11.87 0.63
C THR A 28 3.94 11.08 -0.60
N LEU A 29 3.44 11.79 -1.59
CA LEU A 29 3.07 11.16 -2.86
C LEU A 29 4.28 10.49 -3.50
N GLN A 30 5.44 11.15 -3.41
CA GLN A 30 6.66 10.61 -3.97
C GLN A 30 7.03 9.28 -3.32
N GLN A 31 6.89 9.20 -2.00
CA GLN A 31 7.15 7.95 -1.29
C GLN A 31 6.18 6.85 -1.73
N LEU A 32 4.92 7.20 -1.93
CA LEU A 32 3.95 6.22 -2.40
C LEU A 32 4.30 5.72 -3.80
N GLN A 33 4.71 6.61 -4.67
CA GLN A 33 5.09 6.22 -6.03
C GLN A 33 6.26 5.27 -6.02
N GLN A 34 7.22 5.53 -5.16
CA GLN A 34 8.39 4.66 -5.05
C GLN A 34 8.01 3.29 -4.52
N ALA A 35 7.14 3.24 -3.53
CA ALA A 35 6.70 1.96 -2.97
C ALA A 35 5.91 1.15 -3.98
N LEU A 36 5.05 1.82 -4.75
CA LEU A 36 4.31 1.14 -5.81
C LEU A 36 5.26 0.56 -6.85
N GLY A 37 6.29 1.34 -7.18
CA GLY A 37 7.29 0.87 -8.12
C GLY A 37 7.96 -0.40 -7.63
N GLU A 38 8.23 -0.49 -6.34
CA GLU A 38 8.84 -1.69 -5.79
C GLU A 38 7.91 -2.90 -5.83
N GLN A 39 6.61 -2.67 -5.62
CA GLN A 39 5.67 -3.78 -5.75
C GLN A 39 5.64 -4.32 -7.18
N ILE A 40 5.65 -3.42 -8.12
CA ILE A 40 5.67 -3.81 -9.53
C ILE A 40 6.95 -4.54 -9.85
N GLU A 41 8.06 -4.04 -9.33
CA GLU A 41 9.36 -4.65 -9.54
C GLU A 41 9.40 -6.07 -8.97
N ASP A 42 8.87 -6.25 -7.78
CA ASP A 42 8.80 -7.58 -7.18
C ASP A 42 8.06 -8.54 -8.09
N ASN A 43 6.94 -8.09 -8.67
CA ASN A 43 6.17 -8.90 -9.58
C ASN A 43 6.95 -9.26 -10.84
N VAL A 44 7.57 -8.26 -11.45
CA VAL A 44 8.29 -8.44 -12.69
C VAL A 44 9.48 -9.39 -12.52
N LEU A 45 10.16 -9.26 -11.38
CA LEU A 45 11.36 -10.05 -11.12
C LEU A 45 11.06 -11.38 -10.45
N GLY A 46 9.78 -11.67 -10.19
CA GLY A 46 9.40 -12.93 -9.57
C GLY A 46 9.76 -13.04 -8.11
N ARG A 47 9.92 -11.92 -7.43
CA ARG A 47 10.21 -11.92 -6.01
C ARG A 47 8.93 -12.17 -5.21
N PRO A 48 9.05 -12.61 -3.96
CA PRO A 48 7.86 -12.77 -3.12
C PRO A 48 7.13 -11.45 -2.99
N HIS A 49 5.80 -11.53 -3.02
CA HIS A 49 4.96 -10.35 -2.92
C HIS A 49 5.08 -9.74 -1.52
N ARG A 50 5.23 -8.42 -1.46
CA ARG A 50 5.22 -7.69 -0.20
C ARG A 50 3.99 -6.79 -0.17
N LEU A 51 3.36 -6.72 0.99
CA LEU A 51 2.25 -5.79 1.16
C LEU A 51 2.77 -4.36 1.15
N PHE A 52 1.93 -3.45 0.71
CA PHE A 52 2.31 -2.05 0.59
C PHE A 52 2.81 -1.49 1.93
N GLY A 53 2.07 -1.79 3.00
CA GLY A 53 2.46 -1.33 4.32
C GLY A 53 3.79 -1.89 4.77
N THR A 54 4.09 -3.13 4.37
CA THR A 54 5.38 -3.73 4.70
C THR A 54 6.51 -2.96 4.04
N ILE A 55 6.33 -2.59 2.78
CA ILE A 55 7.36 -1.84 2.07
C ILE A 55 7.61 -0.49 2.77
N LEU A 56 6.54 0.19 3.13
CA LEU A 56 6.67 1.48 3.81
C LEU A 56 7.37 1.33 5.16
N ARG A 57 7.06 0.24 5.88
CA ARG A 57 7.71 -0.03 7.16
C ARG A 57 9.19 -0.35 6.98
N GLU A 58 9.53 -1.15 5.97
CA GLU A 58 10.92 -1.52 5.72
C GLU A 58 11.77 -0.32 5.39
N LYS A 59 11.18 0.68 4.77
CA LYS A 59 11.90 1.90 4.43
C LYS A 59 11.91 2.90 5.57
N ASN A 60 11.27 2.57 6.68
CA ASN A 60 11.17 3.44 7.85
C ASN A 60 10.41 4.73 7.56
N TRP A 61 9.51 4.68 6.60
CA TRP A 61 8.67 5.83 6.29
C TRP A 61 7.45 5.91 7.16
N ILE A 62 7.03 4.78 7.74
CA ILE A 62 5.98 4.77 8.74
C ILE A 62 6.40 3.87 9.90
N THR A 63 5.82 4.14 11.07
CA THR A 63 6.08 3.31 12.25
C THR A 63 5.00 2.25 12.36
N GLU A 64 5.23 1.32 13.28
CA GLU A 64 4.23 0.29 13.53
C GLU A 64 2.91 0.90 13.99
N GLU A 65 2.98 1.93 14.82
CA GLU A 65 1.78 2.59 15.31
C GLU A 65 1.04 3.30 14.20
N GLN A 66 1.80 3.93 13.30
CA GLN A 66 1.19 4.58 12.16
C GLN A 66 0.53 3.55 11.25
N GLN A 67 1.16 2.40 11.07
CA GLN A 67 0.56 1.33 10.29
C GLN A 67 -0.77 0.88 10.90
N LYS A 68 -0.80 0.74 12.21
CA LYS A 68 -2.04 0.36 12.89
C LYS A 68 -3.11 1.44 12.72
N SER A 69 -2.72 2.70 12.79
CA SER A 69 -3.67 3.80 12.57
C SER A 69 -4.25 3.76 11.17
N ILE A 70 -3.40 3.50 10.18
CA ILE A 70 -3.87 3.43 8.80
C ILE A 70 -4.87 2.30 8.65
N LEU A 71 -4.55 1.14 9.18
CA LEU A 71 -5.43 -0.02 9.07
C LEU A 71 -6.76 0.23 9.77
N ALA A 72 -6.73 0.89 10.92
CA ALA A 72 -7.95 1.22 11.64
C ALA A 72 -8.81 2.18 10.84
N GLU A 73 -8.17 3.15 10.22
CA GLU A 73 -8.88 4.13 9.41
C GLU A 73 -9.50 3.48 8.18
N MET A 74 -8.76 2.56 7.56
CA MET A 74 -9.26 1.84 6.41
C MET A 74 -10.52 1.05 6.78
N ASP A 75 -10.50 0.42 7.93
CA ASP A 75 -11.65 -0.35 8.38
C ASP A 75 -12.87 0.56 8.56
N THR A 76 -12.66 1.73 9.11
CA THR A 76 -13.73 2.71 9.29
C THR A 76 -14.25 3.22 7.96
N ILE A 77 -13.35 3.60 7.08
CA ILE A 77 -13.71 4.17 5.78
C ILE A 77 -14.36 3.11 4.89
N GLY A 78 -13.90 1.89 5.00
CA GLY A 78 -14.39 0.81 4.17
C GLY A 78 -15.81 0.41 4.47
N ARG A 79 -16.37 0.91 5.54
CA ARG A 79 -17.75 0.61 5.87
C ARG A 79 -18.67 1.62 5.25
#